data_f69a77802ea831b332ee438a2ac910a3
#
_entry.id   f69a77802ea831b332ee438a2ac910a3
#
_cell.length_a   1.000
_cell.length_b   1.000
_cell.length_c   1.000
_cell.angle_alpha   90.00
_cell.angle_beta   90.00
_cell.angle_gamma   90.00
#
_symmetry.space_group_name_H-M   'P 1'
#
loop_
_entity.id
_entity.type
_entity.pdbx_description
1 polymer ?
#
loop_
_entity_poly.entity_id
_entity_poly.type
_entity_poly.pdbx_seq_one_letter_code
_entity_poly.pdbx_strand_id
1 'polypeptide(L)'
;MESELKVRGVSHIAVCVADLERSLGFYRDILGLEVKMHAVQEMGQRPGAQSAYMYERPRKSRTVADVYIGDPESTQPYLVLTSHPGDDVGGEPIKLDQKGISHISFGVADLNAFVKELIAKGVPLAGTMEDFTDESGNVRTIFVYDPDGILVQFDEGPPAY
;
A
#
# COMPACT_ATOMS: atom_id res chain seq x y z
N MET A 1 15.38 -33.05 -15.37
CA MET A 1 15.50 -31.60 -15.65
C MET A 1 14.88 -30.86 -14.48
N GLU A 2 15.69 -30.14 -13.72
CA GLU A 2 15.15 -29.23 -12.70
C GLU A 2 14.36 -28.13 -13.41
N SER A 3 13.17 -27.82 -12.89
CA SER A 3 12.33 -26.74 -13.41
C SER A 3 13.10 -25.41 -13.32
N GLU A 4 13.21 -24.70 -14.45
CA GLU A 4 13.78 -23.35 -14.49
C GLU A 4 12.82 -22.25 -13.96
N LEU A 5 11.65 -22.62 -13.48
CA LEU A 5 10.68 -21.69 -12.90
C LEU A 5 11.17 -21.22 -11.53
N LYS A 6 11.82 -20.05 -11.51
CA LYS A 6 12.28 -19.39 -10.28
C LYS A 6 11.72 -17.99 -10.18
N VAL A 7 10.98 -17.71 -9.11
CA VAL A 7 10.62 -16.36 -8.73
C VAL A 7 11.88 -15.65 -8.24
N ARG A 8 12.14 -14.44 -8.75
CA ARG A 8 13.34 -13.65 -8.40
C ARG A 8 13.08 -12.62 -7.29
N GLY A 9 11.82 -12.32 -7.01
CA GLY A 9 11.42 -11.37 -5.98
C GLY A 9 10.02 -10.83 -6.24
N VAL A 10 9.60 -9.88 -5.41
CA VAL A 10 8.38 -9.11 -5.61
C VAL A 10 8.73 -7.86 -6.41
N SER A 11 8.12 -7.66 -7.58
CA SER A 11 8.38 -6.47 -8.38
C SER A 11 7.55 -5.28 -7.88
N HIS A 12 6.26 -5.46 -7.68
CA HIS A 12 5.36 -4.44 -7.16
C HIS A 12 4.15 -5.05 -6.46
N ILE A 13 3.46 -4.23 -5.70
CA ILE A 13 2.19 -4.53 -5.06
C ILE A 13 1.18 -3.52 -5.59
N ALA A 14 0.10 -4.00 -6.21
CA ALA A 14 -0.95 -3.13 -6.73
C ALA A 14 -2.06 -2.96 -5.70
N VAL A 15 -2.49 -1.71 -5.52
CA VAL A 15 -3.59 -1.31 -4.63
C VAL A 15 -4.57 -0.46 -5.42
N CYS A 16 -5.81 -0.91 -5.49
CA CYS A 16 -6.88 -0.13 -6.10
C CYS A 16 -7.53 0.76 -5.02
N VAL A 17 -7.59 2.05 -5.28
CA VAL A 17 -8.07 3.07 -4.35
C VAL A 17 -9.23 3.85 -4.97
N ALA A 18 -10.11 4.39 -4.13
CA ALA A 18 -11.28 5.15 -4.61
C ALA A 18 -10.86 6.49 -5.24
N ASP A 19 -9.89 7.17 -4.66
CA ASP A 19 -9.37 8.45 -5.12
C ASP A 19 -7.85 8.48 -4.98
N LEU A 20 -7.16 8.57 -6.14
CA LEU A 20 -5.70 8.50 -6.17
C LEU A 20 -5.03 9.67 -5.45
N GLU A 21 -5.52 10.92 -5.61
CA GLU A 21 -4.92 12.08 -4.96
C GLU A 21 -5.11 12.04 -3.43
N ARG A 22 -6.26 11.59 -2.96
CA ARG A 22 -6.49 11.37 -1.53
C ARG A 22 -5.54 10.31 -0.97
N SER A 23 -5.31 9.23 -1.69
CA SER A 23 -4.36 8.18 -1.28
C SER A 23 -2.91 8.66 -1.35
N LEU A 24 -2.54 9.47 -2.36
CA LEU A 24 -1.22 10.11 -2.43
C LEU A 24 -0.99 11.08 -1.26
N GLY A 25 -2.03 11.74 -0.76
CA GLY A 25 -1.97 12.52 0.48
C GLY A 25 -1.48 11.69 1.69
N PHE A 26 -1.82 10.41 1.73
CA PHE A 26 -1.33 9.50 2.76
C PHE A 26 0.06 8.93 2.40
N TYR A 27 0.20 8.24 1.27
CA TYR A 27 1.43 7.52 0.94
C TYR A 27 2.60 8.46 0.63
N ARG A 28 2.37 9.53 -0.13
CA ARG A 28 3.39 10.52 -0.49
C ARG A 28 3.60 11.56 0.62
N ASP A 29 2.53 12.23 1.06
CA ASP A 29 2.67 13.44 1.86
C ASP A 29 2.80 13.15 3.36
N ILE A 30 2.19 12.08 3.87
CA ILE A 30 2.32 11.66 5.27
C ILE A 30 3.48 10.70 5.45
N LEU A 31 3.55 9.63 4.64
CA LEU A 31 4.59 8.60 4.77
C LEU A 31 5.91 8.95 4.08
N GLY A 32 5.94 9.97 3.23
CA GLY A 32 7.16 10.43 2.55
C GLY A 32 7.64 9.53 1.41
N LEU A 33 6.76 8.72 0.83
CA LEU A 33 7.13 7.86 -0.30
C LEU A 33 7.25 8.68 -1.59
N GLU A 34 8.18 8.29 -2.47
CA GLU A 34 8.41 9.01 -3.72
C GLU A 34 7.53 8.52 -4.86
N VAL A 35 6.88 9.44 -5.57
CA VAL A 35 6.07 9.14 -6.75
C VAL A 35 6.90 9.41 -8.01
N LYS A 36 7.21 8.36 -8.79
CA LYS A 36 7.96 8.49 -10.05
C LYS A 36 7.08 8.54 -11.29
N MET A 37 5.92 7.90 -11.25
CA MET A 37 4.97 7.93 -12.35
C MET A 37 3.59 8.29 -11.81
N HIS A 38 2.93 9.20 -12.50
CA HIS A 38 1.54 9.54 -12.28
C HIS A 38 0.91 9.84 -13.63
N ALA A 39 0.04 8.97 -14.09
CA ALA A 39 -0.51 9.05 -15.45
C ALA A 39 -1.90 8.47 -15.56
N VAL A 40 -2.64 8.94 -16.57
CA VAL A 40 -3.86 8.28 -17.04
C VAL A 40 -3.49 7.26 -18.10
N GLN A 41 -4.03 6.05 -17.97
CA GLN A 41 -3.78 4.94 -18.90
C GLN A 41 -5.10 4.46 -19.49
N GLU A 42 -5.15 4.45 -20.84
CA GLU A 42 -6.28 3.86 -21.56
C GLU A 42 -6.16 2.33 -21.55
N MET A 43 -7.17 1.66 -21.04
CA MET A 43 -7.14 0.22 -20.82
C MET A 43 -7.10 -0.59 -22.12
N GLY A 44 -7.67 -0.07 -23.23
CA GLY A 44 -7.72 -0.74 -24.54
C GLY A 44 -6.37 -0.83 -25.26
N GLN A 45 -5.35 -0.13 -24.80
CA GLN A 45 -4.07 -0.01 -25.50
C GLN A 45 -2.97 -0.91 -24.96
N ARG A 46 -3.24 -1.68 -23.88
CA ARG A 46 -2.24 -2.56 -23.25
C ARG A 46 -2.59 -4.02 -23.43
N PRO A 47 -1.87 -4.79 -24.24
CA PRO A 47 -2.02 -6.23 -24.31
C PRO A 47 -1.83 -6.87 -22.92
N GLY A 48 -2.72 -7.76 -22.54
CA GLY A 48 -2.66 -8.47 -21.26
C GLY A 48 -3.20 -7.70 -20.05
N ALA A 49 -3.48 -6.40 -20.15
CA ALA A 49 -4.02 -5.60 -19.05
C ALA A 49 -5.55 -5.73 -18.89
N GLN A 50 -6.22 -6.46 -19.75
CA GLN A 50 -7.69 -6.45 -19.86
C GLN A 50 -8.34 -7.83 -19.92
N SER A 51 -7.83 -8.79 -19.18
CA SER A 51 -8.64 -9.97 -19.01
C SER A 51 -9.94 -9.61 -18.29
N ALA A 52 -11.07 -9.86 -18.91
CA ALA A 52 -12.38 -9.66 -18.28
C ALA A 52 -12.54 -10.47 -16.97
N TYR A 53 -11.70 -11.47 -16.78
CA TYR A 53 -11.67 -12.27 -15.55
C TYR A 53 -10.93 -11.59 -14.37
N MET A 54 -10.16 -10.53 -14.63
CA MET A 54 -9.41 -9.80 -13.60
C MET A 54 -10.16 -8.58 -13.06
N TYR A 55 -11.23 -8.16 -13.73
CA TYR A 55 -12.01 -6.99 -13.35
C TYR A 55 -13.46 -7.41 -13.06
N GLU A 56 -14.03 -6.82 -12.03
CA GLU A 56 -15.44 -6.99 -11.72
C GLU A 56 -16.34 -6.52 -12.88
N ARG A 57 -15.91 -5.47 -13.57
CA ARG A 57 -16.57 -4.92 -14.76
C ARG A 57 -15.55 -4.27 -15.70
N PRO A 58 -15.87 -4.13 -17.01
CA PRO A 58 -14.98 -3.48 -17.96
C PRO A 58 -14.66 -2.04 -17.54
N ARG A 59 -13.38 -1.65 -17.65
CA ARG A 59 -12.90 -0.30 -17.39
C ARG A 59 -12.34 0.31 -18.67
N LYS A 60 -12.58 1.61 -18.90
CA LYS A 60 -12.06 2.33 -20.07
C LYS A 60 -10.65 2.87 -19.82
N SER A 61 -10.45 3.47 -18.66
CA SER A 61 -9.19 4.05 -18.26
C SER A 61 -8.94 3.83 -16.76
N ARG A 62 -7.72 4.04 -16.35
CA ARG A 62 -7.32 4.15 -14.95
C ARG A 62 -6.33 5.28 -14.76
N THR A 63 -6.32 5.90 -13.61
CA THR A 63 -5.21 6.71 -13.16
C THR A 63 -4.28 5.83 -12.34
N VAL A 64 -2.98 5.96 -12.52
CA VAL A 64 -1.98 5.12 -11.89
C VAL A 64 -0.82 5.97 -11.38
N ALA A 65 -0.31 5.63 -10.21
CA ALA A 65 0.93 6.18 -9.67
C ALA A 65 1.84 5.04 -9.20
N ASP A 66 3.11 5.09 -9.59
CA ASP A 66 4.16 4.23 -9.05
C ASP A 66 4.81 4.95 -7.86
N VAL A 67 4.67 4.33 -6.68
CA VAL A 67 5.07 4.89 -5.39
C VAL A 67 6.17 4.04 -4.79
N TYR A 68 7.36 4.62 -4.65
CA TYR A 68 8.57 3.92 -4.26
C TYR A 68 8.82 4.00 -2.76
N ILE A 69 9.27 2.89 -2.20
CA ILE A 69 9.64 2.73 -0.80
C ILE A 69 11.15 2.93 -0.71
N GLY A 70 11.59 4.01 -0.06
CA GLY A 70 13.02 4.33 0.03
C GLY A 70 13.63 4.77 -1.30
N ASP A 71 14.83 4.29 -1.63
CA ASP A 71 15.53 4.65 -2.86
C ASP A 71 14.82 4.05 -4.09
N PRO A 72 14.32 4.88 -5.02
CA PRO A 72 13.67 4.42 -6.25
C PRO A 72 14.57 3.62 -7.19
N GLU A 73 15.87 3.70 -7.06
CA GLU A 73 16.84 2.89 -7.81
C GLU A 73 17.11 1.54 -7.13
N SER A 74 16.54 1.30 -5.94
CA SER A 74 16.68 0.04 -5.24
C SER A 74 15.90 -1.09 -5.93
N THR A 75 16.24 -2.33 -5.59
CA THR A 75 15.52 -3.53 -6.06
C THR A 75 14.30 -3.87 -5.21
N GLN A 76 13.92 -2.98 -4.28
CA GLN A 76 12.76 -3.19 -3.44
C GLN A 76 11.46 -3.08 -4.25
N PRO A 77 10.40 -3.80 -3.85
CA PRO A 77 9.11 -3.66 -4.47
C PRO A 77 8.56 -2.24 -4.25
N TYR A 78 7.84 -1.72 -5.23
CA TYR A 78 7.12 -0.46 -5.13
C TYR A 78 5.61 -0.71 -5.14
N LEU A 79 4.84 0.30 -4.74
CA LEU A 79 3.39 0.25 -4.82
C LEU A 79 2.93 0.80 -6.17
N VAL A 80 1.93 0.15 -6.76
CA VAL A 80 1.19 0.67 -7.90
C VAL A 80 -0.20 1.05 -7.41
N LEU A 81 -0.41 2.32 -7.13
CA LEU A 81 -1.73 2.82 -6.76
C LEU A 81 -2.55 3.05 -8.02
N THR A 82 -3.78 2.56 -8.06
CA THR A 82 -4.68 2.74 -9.21
C THR A 82 -6.04 3.23 -8.75
N SER A 83 -6.65 4.10 -9.55
CA SER A 83 -8.05 4.49 -9.40
C SER A 83 -8.75 4.53 -10.76
N HIS A 84 -10.08 4.57 -10.75
CA HIS A 84 -10.90 4.63 -11.96
C HIS A 84 -11.82 5.85 -11.88
N PRO A 85 -11.33 7.07 -12.21
CA PRO A 85 -12.10 8.29 -12.08
C PRO A 85 -13.40 8.26 -12.89
N GLY A 86 -14.49 8.70 -12.26
CA GLY A 86 -15.82 8.69 -12.88
C GLY A 86 -16.49 7.31 -12.94
N ASP A 87 -15.88 6.30 -12.32
CA ASP A 87 -16.40 4.95 -12.29
C ASP A 87 -16.08 4.30 -10.94
N ASP A 88 -17.05 4.18 -10.06
CA ASP A 88 -16.87 3.76 -8.67
C ASP A 88 -16.09 2.45 -8.54
N VAL A 89 -15.17 2.45 -7.61
CA VAL A 89 -14.45 1.26 -7.18
C VAL A 89 -15.27 0.58 -6.09
N GLY A 90 -15.65 -0.68 -6.35
CA GLY A 90 -16.42 -1.48 -5.40
C GLY A 90 -15.56 -2.24 -4.41
N GLY A 91 -16.20 -2.82 -3.41
CA GLY A 91 -15.60 -3.67 -2.41
C GLY A 91 -15.25 -2.93 -1.11
N GLU A 92 -15.02 -3.73 -0.08
CA GLU A 92 -14.54 -3.26 1.23
C GLU A 92 -13.14 -3.81 1.48
N PRO A 93 -12.26 -3.05 2.13
CA PRO A 93 -10.97 -3.58 2.55
C PRO A 93 -11.13 -4.78 3.46
N ILE A 94 -10.33 -5.82 3.22
CA ILE A 94 -10.39 -7.04 4.01
C ILE A 94 -9.69 -6.87 5.36
N LYS A 95 -10.13 -7.66 6.35
CA LYS A 95 -9.51 -7.74 7.68
C LYS A 95 -8.47 -8.86 7.74
N LEU A 96 -7.70 -8.90 8.82
CA LEU A 96 -6.59 -9.84 9.00
C LEU A 96 -7.00 -11.32 8.91
N ASP A 97 -8.23 -11.65 9.26
CA ASP A 97 -8.78 -13.01 9.26
C ASP A 97 -9.59 -13.37 7.99
N GLN A 98 -9.55 -12.52 6.97
CA GLN A 98 -10.21 -12.74 5.70
C GLN A 98 -9.21 -13.17 4.61
N LYS A 99 -9.69 -13.99 3.64
CA LYS A 99 -8.85 -14.51 2.57
C LYS A 99 -8.40 -13.39 1.63
N GLY A 100 -7.09 -13.19 1.51
CA GLY A 100 -6.47 -12.23 0.61
C GLY A 100 -5.23 -11.59 1.21
N ILE A 101 -4.70 -10.56 0.55
CA ILE A 101 -3.63 -9.72 1.08
C ILE A 101 -4.28 -8.70 2.01
N SER A 102 -4.12 -8.86 3.31
CA SER A 102 -4.85 -8.09 4.32
C SER A 102 -4.22 -6.72 4.61
N HIS A 103 -2.90 -6.60 4.46
CA HIS A 103 -2.16 -5.36 4.78
C HIS A 103 -0.81 -5.30 4.06
N ILE A 104 -0.22 -4.12 4.12
CA ILE A 104 1.17 -3.87 3.74
C ILE A 104 1.89 -3.45 5.02
N SER A 105 3.07 -4.03 5.30
CA SER A 105 3.92 -3.62 6.43
C SER A 105 5.13 -2.85 5.93
N PHE A 106 5.39 -1.69 6.55
CA PHE A 106 6.57 -0.87 6.31
C PHE A 106 7.49 -0.89 7.53
N GLY A 107 8.79 -1.06 7.27
CA GLY A 107 9.82 -0.92 8.30
C GLY A 107 10.15 0.55 8.55
N VAL A 108 10.27 0.94 9.83
CA VAL A 108 10.70 2.27 10.26
C VAL A 108 11.86 2.16 11.25
N ALA A 109 12.69 3.20 11.33
CA ALA A 109 13.89 3.16 12.18
C ALA A 109 13.58 3.29 13.68
N ASP A 110 12.58 4.10 14.03
CA ASP A 110 12.11 4.34 15.41
C ASP A 110 10.59 4.37 15.41
N LEU A 111 9.99 3.26 15.77
CA LEU A 111 8.54 3.11 15.74
C LEU A 111 7.84 4.02 16.76
N ASN A 112 8.43 4.21 17.93
CA ASN A 112 7.84 5.06 18.97
C ASN A 112 7.79 6.54 18.57
N ALA A 113 8.84 7.04 17.90
CA ALA A 113 8.85 8.39 17.35
C ALA A 113 7.88 8.51 16.18
N PHE A 114 7.88 7.52 15.27
CA PHE A 114 7.04 7.50 14.09
C PHE A 114 5.54 7.52 14.41
N VAL A 115 5.12 6.73 15.41
CA VAL A 115 3.72 6.68 15.87
C VAL A 115 3.25 8.02 16.39
N LYS A 116 4.10 8.76 17.12
CA LYS A 116 3.76 10.11 17.60
C LYS A 116 3.49 11.08 16.45
N GLU A 117 4.28 10.97 15.37
CA GLU A 117 4.05 11.79 14.17
C GLU A 117 2.77 11.40 13.44
N LEU A 118 2.47 10.10 13.29
CA LEU A 118 1.23 9.63 12.68
C LEU A 118 0.01 10.17 13.42
N ILE A 119 0.01 10.09 14.75
CA ILE A 119 -1.08 10.60 15.59
C ILE A 119 -1.20 12.12 15.44
N ALA A 120 -0.08 12.85 15.47
CA ALA A 120 -0.08 14.30 15.30
C ALA A 120 -0.62 14.74 13.92
N LYS A 121 -0.43 13.90 12.89
CA LYS A 121 -0.98 14.11 11.54
C LYS A 121 -2.43 13.62 11.39
N GLY A 122 -3.04 13.10 12.46
CA GLY A 122 -4.43 12.65 12.46
C GLY A 122 -4.69 11.35 11.73
N VAL A 123 -3.67 10.49 11.55
CA VAL A 123 -3.84 9.17 10.93
C VAL A 123 -4.66 8.28 11.85
N PRO A 124 -5.76 7.67 11.39
CA PRO A 124 -6.61 6.82 12.22
C PRO A 124 -5.92 5.49 12.52
N LEU A 125 -5.82 5.15 13.80
CA LEU A 125 -5.31 3.86 14.25
C LEU A 125 -6.37 2.77 14.05
N ALA A 126 -5.93 1.55 13.75
CA ALA A 126 -6.78 0.36 13.67
C ALA A 126 -7.01 -0.31 15.05
N GLY A 127 -6.86 0.45 16.12
CA GLY A 127 -7.02 0.05 17.51
C GLY A 127 -6.72 1.22 18.44
N THR A 128 -6.57 0.93 19.71
CA THR A 128 -6.10 1.91 20.71
C THR A 128 -4.59 1.81 20.89
N MET A 129 -3.97 2.82 21.47
CA MET A 129 -2.53 2.74 21.78
C MET A 129 -2.23 1.62 22.80
N GLU A 130 -3.18 1.30 23.66
CA GLU A 130 -3.06 0.19 24.61
C GLU A 130 -2.94 -1.16 23.89
N ASP A 131 -3.67 -1.36 22.78
CA ASP A 131 -3.60 -2.59 21.98
C ASP A 131 -2.21 -2.81 21.35
N PHE A 132 -1.46 -1.73 21.12
CA PHE A 132 -0.17 -1.75 20.43
C PHE A 132 1.05 -1.56 21.36
N THR A 133 0.82 -1.37 22.64
CA THR A 133 1.87 -1.06 23.63
C THR A 133 2.12 -2.26 24.53
N ASP A 134 3.38 -2.67 24.68
CA ASP A 134 3.77 -3.75 25.57
C ASP A 134 3.77 -3.30 27.06
N GLU A 135 3.98 -4.25 27.97
CA GLU A 135 4.02 -4.01 29.42
C GLU A 135 5.11 -3.01 29.84
N SER A 136 6.14 -2.82 29.00
CA SER A 136 7.22 -1.86 29.22
C SER A 136 6.93 -0.46 28.65
N GLY A 137 5.76 -0.28 28.02
CA GLY A 137 5.35 0.97 27.42
C GLY A 137 5.90 1.20 26.01
N ASN A 138 6.47 0.19 25.35
CA ASN A 138 7.00 0.29 24.00
C ASN A 138 5.98 -0.20 22.96
N VAL A 139 5.91 0.50 21.86
CA VAL A 139 5.16 0.06 20.68
C VAL A 139 6.03 -0.91 19.88
N ARG A 140 5.52 -2.12 19.62
CA ARG A 140 6.24 -3.17 18.86
C ARG A 140 5.75 -3.27 17.42
N THR A 141 4.52 -2.93 17.20
CA THR A 141 3.87 -2.83 15.89
C THR A 141 2.70 -1.88 16.02
N ILE A 142 2.28 -1.28 14.91
CA ILE A 142 1.08 -0.49 14.87
C ILE A 142 0.34 -0.71 13.56
N PHE A 143 -0.97 -0.76 13.63
CA PHE A 143 -1.84 -0.79 12.46
C PHE A 143 -2.63 0.52 12.36
N VAL A 144 -2.65 1.07 11.17
CA VAL A 144 -3.44 2.25 10.82
C VAL A 144 -4.33 1.95 9.62
N TYR A 145 -5.26 2.83 9.36
CA TYR A 145 -6.04 2.81 8.12
C TYR A 145 -5.51 3.86 7.15
N ASP A 146 -5.33 3.47 5.89
CA ASP A 146 -5.19 4.42 4.81
C ASP A 146 -6.53 5.14 4.54
N PRO A 147 -6.60 6.11 3.60
CA PRO A 147 -7.84 6.83 3.31
C PRO A 147 -9.02 5.97 2.85
N ASP A 148 -8.78 4.78 2.32
CA ASP A 148 -9.82 3.84 1.89
C ASP A 148 -10.14 2.75 2.93
N GLY A 149 -9.50 2.81 4.11
CA GLY A 149 -9.68 1.82 5.17
C GLY A 149 -8.82 0.57 4.98
N ILE A 150 -7.85 0.59 4.08
CA ILE A 150 -6.90 -0.50 3.92
C ILE A 150 -5.94 -0.51 5.10
N LEU A 151 -5.68 -1.69 5.66
CA LEU A 151 -4.75 -1.83 6.78
C LEU A 151 -3.32 -1.62 6.34
N VAL A 152 -2.61 -0.76 7.05
CA VAL A 152 -1.17 -0.53 6.90
C VAL A 152 -0.50 -0.74 8.25
N GLN A 153 0.52 -1.59 8.26
CA GLN A 153 1.30 -1.90 9.45
C GLN A 153 2.63 -1.17 9.42
N PHE A 154 3.13 -0.80 10.59
CA PHE A 154 4.50 -0.34 10.78
C PHE A 154 5.15 -1.13 11.90
N ASP A 155 6.41 -1.48 11.70
CA ASP A 155 7.30 -2.09 12.69
C ASP A 155 8.73 -1.59 12.47
N GLU A 156 9.67 -1.95 13.36
CA GLU A 156 11.06 -1.59 13.16
C GLU A 156 11.74 -2.40 12.04
N GLY A 157 11.01 -3.37 11.48
CA GLY A 157 11.46 -4.19 10.36
C GLY A 157 12.64 -5.10 10.70
N PRO A 158 13.06 -5.95 9.79
CA PRO A 158 14.37 -6.57 9.88
C PRO A 158 15.44 -5.48 9.71
N PRO A 159 16.58 -5.60 10.39
CA PRO A 159 17.69 -4.67 10.19
C PRO A 159 18.02 -4.59 8.69
N ALA A 160 18.30 -3.38 8.21
CA ALA A 160 18.69 -3.16 6.82
C ALA A 160 19.86 -4.09 6.46
N TYR A 161 19.67 -4.86 5.39
CA TYR A 161 20.72 -5.77 4.89
C TYR A 161 21.78 -4.98 4.15
#